data_c1d327819c5309a9ee8ce844c6aea0e3
#
_entry.id   c1d327819c5309a9ee8ce844c6aea0e3
#
_cell.length_a   1.000
_cell.length_b   1.000
_cell.length_c   1.000
_cell.angle_alpha   90.00
_cell.angle_beta   90.00
_cell.angle_gamma   90.00
#
_symmetry.space_group_name_H-M   'P 1'
#
loop_
_entity.id
_entity.type
_entity.pdbx_description
1 polymer ?
#
loop_
_entity_poly.entity_id
_entity_poly.type
_entity_poly.pdbx_seq_one_letter_code
_entity_poly.pdbx_strand_id
1 'polypeptide(L)'
;DYIFRVCFIDPFQGTVLARLAFNELKAKKVSVIQEITNDYSVGLAKFFTDEFTKLGGTVLDGGKYNTGDTDFSAALTTVKSQAPDVIFAPGNFTESALIMKQARQLGLQQPFLGGDTWETPEFITTGGTAVEGAMFTTFFATEQPINDTSKKFIEEYKKEYNKEPSAVAALAFDAYLVIRDAMEKTKSTDGETLQKYLSTLKAFPGAAGPITMNETRDAVKDVVIKTVS
;
A
#
# COMPACT_ATOMS: atom_id res chain seq x y z
N ASP A 1 -5.17 17.43 -17.31
CA ASP A 1 -6.08 16.55 -18.06
C ASP A 1 -5.37 15.38 -18.75
N TYR A 2 -4.01 15.39 -18.80
CA TYR A 2 -3.18 14.36 -19.45
C TYR A 2 -2.43 13.45 -18.47
N ILE A 3 -2.72 13.53 -17.18
CA ILE A 3 -2.11 12.66 -16.16
C ILE A 3 -3.08 11.51 -15.87
N PHE A 4 -2.60 10.29 -15.93
CA PHE A 4 -3.30 9.05 -15.61
C PHE A 4 -2.51 8.25 -14.59
N ARG A 5 -3.21 7.52 -13.75
CA ARG A 5 -2.60 6.67 -12.73
C ARG A 5 -3.06 5.22 -12.90
N VAL A 6 -2.11 4.28 -12.90
CA VAL A 6 -2.40 2.85 -13.03
C VAL A 6 -2.42 2.10 -11.69
N CYS A 7 -2.11 2.78 -10.58
CA CYS A 7 -2.25 2.25 -9.21
C CYS A 7 -3.57 2.73 -8.56
N PHE A 8 -3.98 2.10 -7.47
CA PHE A 8 -5.05 2.63 -6.62
C PHE A 8 -4.60 3.92 -5.90
N ILE A 9 -5.53 4.57 -5.22
CA ILE A 9 -5.29 5.83 -4.50
C ILE A 9 -5.38 5.63 -2.98
N ASP A 10 -4.71 6.49 -2.21
CA ASP A 10 -4.63 6.41 -0.75
C ASP A 10 -5.99 6.41 -0.03
N PRO A 11 -7.03 7.15 -0.49
CA PRO A 11 -8.37 7.03 0.07
C PRO A 11 -8.93 5.61 0.06
N PHE A 12 -8.69 4.88 -1.03
CA PHE A 12 -9.10 3.48 -1.15
C PHE A 12 -8.25 2.57 -0.25
N GLN A 13 -6.94 2.77 -0.24
CA GLN A 13 -6.00 2.05 0.62
C GLN A 13 -6.36 2.18 2.10
N GLY A 14 -6.59 3.40 2.59
CA GLY A 14 -7.00 3.66 3.97
C GLY A 14 -8.33 3.01 4.34
N THR A 15 -9.31 3.05 3.43
CA THR A 15 -10.61 2.37 3.61
C THR A 15 -10.45 0.86 3.74
N VAL A 16 -9.63 0.23 2.89
CA VAL A 16 -9.39 -1.22 2.93
C VAL A 16 -8.70 -1.63 4.22
N LEU A 17 -7.67 -0.90 4.65
CA LEU A 17 -6.96 -1.17 5.91
C LEU A 17 -7.85 -1.01 7.14
N ALA A 18 -8.74 -0.01 7.15
CA ALA A 18 -9.70 0.19 8.24
C ALA A 18 -10.69 -0.98 8.32
N ARG A 19 -11.18 -1.46 7.17
CA ARG A 19 -12.07 -2.63 7.10
C ARG A 19 -11.37 -3.92 7.50
N LEU A 20 -10.11 -4.11 7.10
CA LEU A 20 -9.28 -5.22 7.55
C LEU A 20 -9.17 -5.22 9.08
N ALA A 21 -8.80 -4.08 9.67
CA ALA A 21 -8.70 -3.95 11.13
C ALA A 21 -10.02 -4.26 11.84
N PHE A 22 -11.11 -3.66 11.38
CA PHE A 22 -12.41 -3.78 12.07
C PHE A 22 -13.10 -5.14 11.83
N ASN A 23 -13.15 -5.58 10.56
CA ASN A 23 -13.95 -6.75 10.17
C ASN A 23 -13.18 -8.08 10.33
N GLU A 24 -11.87 -8.10 9.98
CA GLU A 24 -11.10 -9.35 10.00
C GLU A 24 -10.33 -9.50 11.31
N LEU A 25 -9.60 -8.47 11.74
CA LEU A 25 -8.85 -8.50 12.99
C LEU A 25 -9.74 -8.24 14.22
N LYS A 26 -11.01 -7.88 14.03
CA LYS A 26 -11.99 -7.60 15.08
C LYS A 26 -11.56 -6.47 16.04
N ALA A 27 -10.66 -5.60 15.57
CA ALA A 27 -10.16 -4.48 16.36
C ALA A 27 -11.29 -3.50 16.72
N LYS A 28 -11.29 -3.02 17.93
CA LYS A 28 -12.17 -1.96 18.43
C LYS A 28 -11.41 -0.68 18.72
N LYS A 29 -10.12 -0.81 19.05
CA LYS A 29 -9.21 0.30 19.31
C LYS A 29 -7.95 0.16 18.49
N VAL A 30 -7.60 1.20 17.73
CA VAL A 30 -6.37 1.28 16.95
C VAL A 30 -5.57 2.51 17.39
N SER A 31 -4.29 2.33 17.70
CA SER A 31 -3.36 3.46 17.88
C SER A 31 -2.68 3.78 16.55
N VAL A 32 -2.68 5.05 16.17
CA VAL A 32 -2.03 5.54 14.96
C VAL A 32 -0.72 6.24 15.33
N ILE A 33 0.39 5.75 14.79
CA ILE A 33 1.71 6.41 14.88
C ILE A 33 1.99 7.07 13.52
N GLN A 34 1.96 8.40 13.46
CA GLN A 34 1.92 9.15 12.21
C GLN A 34 3.22 9.88 11.90
N GLU A 35 3.72 9.71 10.67
CA GLU A 35 4.79 10.54 10.10
C GLU A 35 4.20 11.86 9.59
N ILE A 36 4.46 12.96 10.30
CA ILE A 36 3.77 14.23 10.03
C ILE A 36 4.42 15.09 8.94
N THR A 37 5.65 14.80 8.55
CA THR A 37 6.37 15.48 7.47
C THR A 37 6.18 14.82 6.11
N ASN A 38 5.34 13.80 6.03
CA ASN A 38 5.07 13.03 4.83
C ASN A 38 3.57 13.07 4.50
N ASP A 39 3.22 13.74 3.40
CA ASP A 39 1.82 13.89 2.96
C ASP A 39 1.10 12.54 2.73
N TYR A 40 1.83 11.51 2.27
CA TYR A 40 1.30 10.16 2.14
C TYR A 40 0.84 9.60 3.49
N SER A 41 1.70 9.66 4.51
CA SER A 41 1.37 9.19 5.86
C SER A 41 0.19 9.95 6.46
N VAL A 42 0.19 11.29 6.31
CA VAL A 42 -0.89 12.16 6.80
C VAL A 42 -2.22 11.82 6.11
N GLY A 43 -2.20 11.68 4.80
CA GLY A 43 -3.38 11.33 4.01
C GLY A 43 -3.91 9.94 4.36
N LEU A 44 -3.04 8.94 4.38
CA LEU A 44 -3.42 7.56 4.67
C LEU A 44 -3.97 7.38 6.09
N ALA A 45 -3.34 8.04 7.08
CA ALA A 45 -3.84 8.07 8.47
C ALA A 45 -5.25 8.67 8.55
N LYS A 46 -5.49 9.75 7.81
CA LYS A 46 -6.82 10.40 7.76
C LYS A 46 -7.88 9.45 7.18
N PHE A 47 -7.64 8.86 6.01
CA PHE A 47 -8.62 7.99 5.35
C PHE A 47 -8.90 6.73 6.18
N PHE A 48 -7.89 6.16 6.81
CA PHE A 48 -8.06 5.05 7.74
C PHE A 48 -8.93 5.47 8.93
N THR A 49 -8.61 6.59 9.58
CA THR A 49 -9.31 7.11 10.75
C THR A 49 -10.79 7.37 10.46
N ASP A 50 -11.07 8.03 9.34
CA ASP A 50 -12.44 8.36 8.92
C ASP A 50 -13.28 7.08 8.75
N GLU A 51 -12.77 6.07 8.03
CA GLU A 51 -13.51 4.82 7.80
C GLU A 51 -13.59 3.97 9.08
N PHE A 52 -12.50 3.83 9.85
CA PHE A 52 -12.51 3.03 11.08
C PHE A 52 -13.49 3.58 12.11
N THR A 53 -13.56 4.91 12.27
CA THR A 53 -14.52 5.58 13.14
C THR A 53 -15.96 5.38 12.64
N LYS A 54 -16.19 5.50 11.33
CA LYS A 54 -17.48 5.24 10.70
C LYS A 54 -17.99 3.81 10.93
N LEU A 55 -17.09 2.84 11.00
CA LEU A 55 -17.40 1.45 11.34
C LEU A 55 -17.71 1.24 12.84
N GLY A 56 -17.51 2.24 13.68
CA GLY A 56 -17.74 2.20 15.11
C GLY A 56 -16.50 1.85 15.94
N GLY A 57 -15.31 1.91 15.34
CA GLY A 57 -14.03 1.76 16.04
C GLY A 57 -13.56 3.06 16.70
N THR A 58 -12.63 2.93 17.64
CA THR A 58 -11.98 4.05 18.32
C THR A 58 -10.55 4.19 17.85
N VAL A 59 -10.18 5.36 17.34
CA VAL A 59 -8.82 5.70 16.94
C VAL A 59 -8.15 6.49 18.06
N LEU A 60 -6.96 6.06 18.45
CA LEU A 60 -6.13 6.65 19.50
C LEU A 60 -4.91 7.29 18.88
N ASP A 61 -4.52 8.46 19.39
CA ASP A 61 -3.27 9.11 18.99
C ASP A 61 -2.08 8.37 19.63
N GLY A 62 -1.39 7.57 18.84
CA GLY A 62 -0.21 6.80 19.26
C GLY A 62 1.09 7.62 19.23
N GLY A 63 1.02 8.87 18.76
CA GLY A 63 2.16 9.77 18.64
C GLY A 63 2.51 10.11 17.20
N LYS A 64 3.40 11.09 17.08
CA LYS A 64 3.84 11.67 15.81
C LYS A 64 5.36 11.68 15.74
N TYR A 65 5.89 11.58 14.52
CA TYR A 65 7.32 11.63 14.25
C TYR A 65 7.61 12.34 12.92
N ASN A 66 8.85 12.69 12.68
CA ASN A 66 9.31 13.26 11.41
C ASN A 66 10.12 12.22 10.64
N THR A 67 10.13 12.36 9.32
CA THR A 67 11.02 11.59 8.46
C THR A 67 12.46 11.65 8.96
N GLY A 68 13.10 10.49 9.13
CA GLY A 68 14.47 10.36 9.62
C GLY A 68 14.60 10.27 11.15
N ASP A 69 13.50 10.34 11.90
CA ASP A 69 13.54 10.06 13.33
C ASP A 69 13.93 8.59 13.57
N THR A 70 14.69 8.34 14.64
CA THR A 70 15.22 7.00 14.97
C THR A 70 14.84 6.52 16.37
N ASP A 71 14.27 7.37 17.21
CA ASP A 71 13.78 7.04 18.55
C ASP A 71 12.28 7.28 18.65
N PHE A 72 11.54 6.21 18.89
CA PHE A 72 10.07 6.18 18.98
C PHE A 72 9.58 5.79 20.38
N SER A 73 10.48 5.78 21.38
CA SER A 73 10.18 5.30 22.74
C SER A 73 9.04 6.05 23.41
N ALA A 74 8.94 7.37 23.22
CA ALA A 74 7.86 8.18 23.77
C ALA A 74 6.49 7.81 23.16
N ALA A 75 6.41 7.70 21.82
CA ALA A 75 5.21 7.27 21.11
C ALA A 75 4.80 5.85 21.54
N LEU A 76 5.74 4.92 21.58
CA LEU A 76 5.48 3.53 21.94
C LEU A 76 5.09 3.35 23.42
N THR A 77 5.60 4.20 24.31
CA THR A 77 5.14 4.24 25.71
C THR A 77 3.68 4.68 25.79
N THR A 78 3.29 5.66 25.00
CA THR A 78 1.89 6.11 24.88
C THR A 78 1.02 4.98 24.34
N VAL A 79 1.41 4.34 23.22
CA VAL A 79 0.69 3.19 22.64
C VAL A 79 0.52 2.07 23.65
N LYS A 80 1.58 1.75 24.41
CA LYS A 80 1.52 0.70 25.46
C LYS A 80 0.48 1.01 26.52
N SER A 81 0.38 2.26 26.97
CA SER A 81 -0.60 2.68 27.98
C SER A 81 -2.04 2.63 27.45
N GLN A 82 -2.23 2.83 26.16
CA GLN A 82 -3.53 2.81 25.48
C GLN A 82 -4.07 1.39 25.31
N ALA A 83 -3.21 0.38 25.30
CA ALA A 83 -3.55 -1.03 25.05
C ALA A 83 -4.47 -1.20 23.82
N PRO A 84 -4.03 -0.81 22.61
CA PRO A 84 -4.82 -0.96 21.38
C PRO A 84 -4.90 -2.43 20.97
N ASP A 85 -5.88 -2.77 20.14
CA ASP A 85 -5.98 -4.08 19.50
C ASP A 85 -5.00 -4.20 18.33
N VAL A 86 -4.76 -3.08 17.61
CA VAL A 86 -3.90 -2.97 16.43
C VAL A 86 -3.14 -1.64 16.48
N ILE A 87 -1.94 -1.64 15.93
CA ILE A 87 -1.14 -0.42 15.71
C ILE A 87 -1.10 -0.13 14.20
N PHE A 88 -1.52 1.06 13.82
CA PHE A 88 -1.44 1.53 12.44
C PHE A 88 -0.30 2.54 12.30
N ALA A 89 0.68 2.21 11.45
CA ALA A 89 1.88 3.03 11.22
C ALA A 89 2.04 3.35 9.72
N PRO A 90 1.24 4.30 9.18
CA PRO A 90 1.22 4.63 7.75
C PRO A 90 2.42 5.47 7.31
N GLY A 91 3.63 5.06 7.65
CA GLY A 91 4.89 5.73 7.28
C GLY A 91 5.71 4.94 6.28
N ASN A 92 6.89 5.48 5.97
CA ASN A 92 7.86 4.79 5.13
C ASN A 92 8.42 3.54 5.82
N PHE A 93 8.96 2.64 5.02
CA PHE A 93 9.46 1.33 5.50
C PHE A 93 10.57 1.45 6.55
N THR A 94 11.46 2.43 6.43
CA THR A 94 12.62 2.59 7.33
C THR A 94 12.16 2.85 8.76
N GLU A 95 11.40 3.92 8.97
CA GLU A 95 10.89 4.32 10.29
C GLU A 95 9.90 3.28 10.82
N SER A 96 9.03 2.74 9.97
CA SER A 96 8.07 1.71 10.38
C SER A 96 8.76 0.45 10.89
N ALA A 97 9.83 -0.01 10.24
CA ALA A 97 10.62 -1.15 10.70
C ALA A 97 11.29 -0.87 12.07
N LEU A 98 11.82 0.35 12.26
CA LEU A 98 12.42 0.76 13.54
C LEU A 98 11.36 0.88 14.66
N ILE A 99 10.18 1.43 14.35
CA ILE A 99 9.04 1.47 15.28
C ILE A 99 8.70 0.06 15.75
N MET A 100 8.59 -0.91 14.84
CA MET A 100 8.28 -2.29 15.20
C MET A 100 9.37 -2.95 16.06
N LYS A 101 10.66 -2.72 15.73
CA LYS A 101 11.77 -3.22 16.57
C LYS A 101 11.67 -2.69 18.00
N GLN A 102 11.49 -1.39 18.16
CA GLN A 102 11.38 -0.77 19.48
C GLN A 102 10.09 -1.20 20.19
N ALA A 103 8.99 -1.38 19.46
CA ALA A 103 7.74 -1.90 20.02
C ALA A 103 7.93 -3.31 20.61
N ARG A 104 8.58 -4.21 19.87
CA ARG A 104 8.86 -5.57 20.36
C ARG A 104 9.79 -5.56 21.59
N GLN A 105 10.79 -4.68 21.62
CA GLN A 105 11.66 -4.48 22.79
C GLN A 105 10.89 -4.00 24.03
N LEU A 106 9.85 -3.17 23.84
CA LEU A 106 8.96 -2.71 24.91
C LEU A 106 7.88 -3.75 25.29
N GLY A 107 7.85 -4.92 24.62
CA GLY A 107 6.90 -6.00 24.87
C GLY A 107 5.54 -5.82 24.20
N LEU A 108 5.40 -4.88 23.27
CA LEU A 108 4.18 -4.73 22.46
C LEU A 108 4.11 -5.87 21.43
N GLN A 109 3.04 -6.65 21.45
CA GLN A 109 2.82 -7.81 20.57
C GLN A 109 1.66 -7.60 19.58
N GLN A 110 1.01 -6.45 19.65
CA GLN A 110 -0.10 -6.12 18.75
C GLN A 110 0.31 -6.25 17.29
N PRO A 111 -0.62 -6.67 16.39
CA PRO A 111 -0.38 -6.63 14.96
C PRO A 111 -0.19 -5.19 14.49
N PHE A 112 0.72 -5.04 13.52
CA PHE A 112 0.94 -3.78 12.83
C PHE A 112 0.27 -3.79 11.47
N LEU A 113 -0.35 -2.67 11.12
CA LEU A 113 -0.85 -2.39 9.78
C LEU A 113 -0.10 -1.22 9.14
N GLY A 114 0.12 -1.31 7.84
CA GLY A 114 0.73 -0.23 7.07
C GLY A 114 0.34 -0.24 5.60
N GLY A 115 0.93 0.66 4.85
CA GLY A 115 0.66 0.84 3.44
C GLY A 115 1.67 0.15 2.53
N ASP A 116 1.52 0.41 1.25
CA ASP A 116 2.30 -0.17 0.15
C ASP A 116 3.79 0.22 0.17
N THR A 117 4.15 1.26 0.91
CA THR A 117 5.55 1.67 1.13
C THR A 117 6.39 0.61 1.87
N TRP A 118 5.74 -0.37 2.53
CA TRP A 118 6.45 -1.47 3.20
C TRP A 118 6.87 -2.59 2.27
N GLU A 119 6.43 -2.57 1.01
CA GLU A 119 6.80 -3.61 0.05
C GLU A 119 8.20 -3.42 -0.52
N THR A 120 9.20 -3.51 0.35
CA THR A 120 10.61 -3.46 -0.02
C THR A 120 11.39 -4.55 0.72
N PRO A 121 12.44 -5.14 0.13
CA PRO A 121 13.34 -6.05 0.85
C PRO A 121 13.97 -5.39 2.08
N GLU A 122 14.17 -4.07 2.03
CA GLU A 122 14.76 -3.28 3.10
C GLU A 122 13.86 -3.23 4.35
N PHE A 123 12.53 -3.29 4.20
CA PHE A 123 11.62 -3.40 5.33
C PHE A 123 11.89 -4.65 6.16
N ILE A 124 12.05 -5.79 5.47
CA ILE A 124 12.35 -7.08 6.10
C ILE A 124 13.76 -7.09 6.70
N THR A 125 14.77 -6.64 5.93
CA THR A 125 16.18 -6.64 6.42
C THR A 125 16.38 -5.69 7.59
N THR A 126 15.71 -4.54 7.59
CA THR A 126 15.76 -3.57 8.71
C THR A 126 15.00 -4.09 9.92
N GLY A 127 13.80 -4.61 9.71
CA GLY A 127 12.92 -5.05 10.80
C GLY A 127 13.31 -6.38 11.44
N GLY A 128 13.87 -7.31 10.62
CA GLY A 128 14.15 -8.69 11.06
C GLY A 128 12.89 -9.38 11.57
N THR A 129 13.00 -10.15 12.64
CA THR A 129 11.86 -10.85 13.24
C THR A 129 10.81 -9.92 13.87
N ALA A 130 11.13 -8.64 14.08
CA ALA A 130 10.20 -7.70 14.69
C ALA A 130 9.01 -7.35 13.77
N VAL A 131 9.16 -7.50 12.46
CA VAL A 131 8.12 -7.23 11.47
C VAL A 131 7.30 -8.46 11.10
N GLU A 132 7.61 -9.64 11.63
CA GLU A 132 6.79 -10.83 11.43
C GLU A 132 5.34 -10.59 11.88
N GLY A 133 4.39 -11.02 11.06
CA GLY A 133 2.96 -10.79 11.29
C GLY A 133 2.48 -9.38 10.93
N ALA A 134 3.36 -8.47 10.49
CA ALA A 134 2.93 -7.17 9.97
C ALA A 134 2.14 -7.34 8.68
N MET A 135 1.04 -6.60 8.54
CA MET A 135 0.19 -6.65 7.35
C MET A 135 0.19 -5.30 6.65
N PHE A 136 0.24 -5.33 5.33
CA PHE A 136 0.25 -4.12 4.53
C PHE A 136 -0.46 -4.32 3.18
N THR A 137 -0.90 -3.21 2.61
CA THR A 137 -1.48 -3.19 1.27
C THR A 137 -0.39 -3.21 0.21
N THR A 138 -0.68 -3.86 -0.91
CA THR A 138 0.16 -3.82 -2.10
C THR A 138 -0.67 -3.94 -3.37
N PHE A 139 -0.03 -3.74 -4.51
CA PHE A 139 -0.67 -3.77 -5.83
C PHE A 139 -0.58 -5.14 -6.50
N PHE A 140 0.34 -5.99 -6.06
CA PHE A 140 0.72 -7.19 -6.78
C PHE A 140 1.35 -8.24 -5.84
N ALA A 141 1.10 -9.51 -6.11
CA ALA A 141 1.73 -10.62 -5.42
C ALA A 141 2.22 -11.66 -6.46
N THR A 142 3.50 -11.98 -6.42
CA THR A 142 4.10 -12.99 -7.32
C THR A 142 3.60 -14.39 -7.01
N GLU A 143 3.21 -14.63 -5.77
CA GLU A 143 2.70 -15.91 -5.28
C GLU A 143 1.27 -16.20 -5.76
N GLN A 144 0.53 -15.15 -6.15
CA GLN A 144 -0.86 -15.23 -6.59
C GLN A 144 -1.10 -14.42 -7.87
N PRO A 145 -0.61 -14.89 -9.03
CA PRO A 145 -0.85 -14.20 -10.29
C PRO A 145 -2.35 -14.15 -10.60
N ILE A 146 -2.85 -12.97 -10.87
CA ILE A 146 -4.29 -12.68 -11.00
C ILE A 146 -4.85 -13.11 -12.37
N ASN A 147 -4.02 -13.06 -13.40
CA ASN A 147 -4.40 -13.36 -14.80
C ASN A 147 -3.17 -13.84 -15.62
N ASP A 148 -3.39 -14.12 -16.90
CA ASP A 148 -2.31 -14.60 -17.77
C ASP A 148 -1.24 -13.53 -18.03
N THR A 149 -1.60 -12.24 -18.02
CA THR A 149 -0.62 -11.13 -18.13
C THR A 149 0.29 -11.14 -16.91
N SER A 150 -0.26 -11.33 -15.70
CA SER A 150 0.53 -11.45 -14.46
C SER A 150 1.51 -12.62 -14.54
N LYS A 151 1.04 -13.80 -14.94
CA LYS A 151 1.88 -15.02 -15.07
C LYS A 151 3.04 -14.77 -16.02
N LYS A 152 2.71 -14.32 -17.23
CA LYS A 152 3.71 -14.05 -18.28
C LYS A 152 4.72 -13.00 -17.82
N PHE A 153 4.27 -11.91 -17.19
CA PHE A 153 5.15 -10.88 -16.66
C PHE A 153 6.13 -11.45 -15.63
N ILE A 154 5.65 -12.25 -14.68
CA ILE A 154 6.49 -12.88 -13.65
C ILE A 154 7.55 -13.78 -14.30
N GLU A 155 7.14 -14.65 -15.22
CA GLU A 155 8.03 -15.60 -15.90
C GLU A 155 9.13 -14.89 -16.70
N GLU A 156 8.76 -13.90 -17.53
CA GLU A 156 9.72 -13.16 -18.35
C GLU A 156 10.63 -12.27 -17.49
N TYR A 157 10.11 -11.65 -16.42
CA TYR A 157 10.92 -10.86 -15.51
C TYR A 157 11.96 -11.71 -14.77
N LYS A 158 11.56 -12.89 -14.27
CA LYS A 158 12.49 -13.84 -13.64
C LYS A 158 13.57 -14.32 -14.62
N LYS A 159 13.20 -14.61 -15.84
CA LYS A 159 14.12 -15.04 -16.90
C LYS A 159 15.15 -13.97 -17.24
N GLU A 160 14.72 -12.71 -17.33
CA GLU A 160 15.58 -11.58 -17.73
C GLU A 160 16.48 -11.12 -16.58
N TYR A 161 15.94 -11.00 -15.36
CA TYR A 161 16.62 -10.36 -14.24
C TYR A 161 17.10 -11.33 -13.14
N ASN A 162 16.77 -12.62 -13.25
CA ASN A 162 17.06 -13.65 -12.25
C ASN A 162 16.61 -13.28 -10.82
N LYS A 163 15.45 -12.60 -10.70
CA LYS A 163 14.83 -12.17 -9.44
C LYS A 163 13.33 -12.01 -9.58
N GLU A 164 12.62 -12.01 -8.45
CA GLU A 164 11.18 -11.71 -8.41
C GLU A 164 10.90 -10.24 -8.80
N PRO A 165 9.83 -9.97 -9.57
CA PRO A 165 9.39 -8.61 -9.81
C PRO A 165 8.76 -8.00 -8.55
N SER A 166 9.03 -6.73 -8.30
CA SER A 166 8.31 -5.95 -7.29
C SER A 166 6.94 -5.48 -7.80
N ALA A 167 6.05 -5.05 -6.89
CA ALA A 167 4.78 -4.44 -7.26
C ALA A 167 4.97 -3.18 -8.12
N VAL A 168 6.00 -2.38 -7.82
CA VAL A 168 6.33 -1.19 -8.63
C VAL A 168 6.76 -1.57 -10.05
N ALA A 169 7.51 -2.67 -10.23
CA ALA A 169 7.87 -3.17 -11.55
C ALA A 169 6.63 -3.60 -12.35
N ALA A 170 5.65 -4.26 -11.68
CA ALA A 170 4.39 -4.64 -12.32
C ALA A 170 3.57 -3.42 -12.74
N LEU A 171 3.49 -2.38 -11.89
CA LEU A 171 2.82 -1.12 -12.24
C LEU A 171 3.50 -0.37 -13.39
N ALA A 172 4.83 -0.33 -13.42
CA ALA A 172 5.58 0.28 -14.53
C ALA A 172 5.31 -0.47 -15.85
N PHE A 173 5.25 -1.78 -15.80
CA PHE A 173 4.89 -2.61 -16.95
C PHE A 173 3.43 -2.35 -17.38
N ASP A 174 2.50 -2.23 -16.46
CA ASP A 174 1.12 -1.87 -16.74
C ASP A 174 1.00 -0.49 -17.41
N ALA A 175 1.74 0.50 -16.91
CA ALA A 175 1.77 1.83 -17.52
C ALA A 175 2.26 1.78 -18.99
N TYR A 176 3.30 0.99 -19.24
CA TYR A 176 3.76 0.74 -20.63
C TYR A 176 2.68 0.05 -21.47
N LEU A 177 2.04 -0.99 -20.95
CA LEU A 177 1.02 -1.75 -21.69
C LEU A 177 -0.17 -0.88 -22.11
N VAL A 178 -0.70 -0.04 -21.21
CA VAL A 178 -1.86 0.80 -21.51
C VAL A 178 -1.55 1.88 -22.54
N ILE A 179 -0.34 2.46 -22.48
CA ILE A 179 0.10 3.45 -23.49
C ILE A 179 0.32 2.78 -24.84
N ARG A 180 0.95 1.63 -24.86
CA ARG A 180 1.16 0.85 -26.09
C ARG A 180 -0.20 0.48 -26.73
N ASP A 181 -1.13 -0.05 -25.95
CA ASP A 181 -2.47 -0.41 -26.45
C ASP A 181 -3.21 0.82 -27.01
N ALA A 182 -3.12 1.96 -26.32
CA ALA A 182 -3.71 3.21 -26.79
C ALA A 182 -3.14 3.61 -28.16
N MET A 183 -1.82 3.57 -28.36
CA MET A 183 -1.18 3.88 -29.63
C MET A 183 -1.57 2.87 -30.72
N GLU A 184 -1.58 1.59 -30.40
CA GLU A 184 -1.96 0.52 -31.34
C GLU A 184 -3.42 0.62 -31.78
N LYS A 185 -4.35 0.93 -30.87
CA LYS A 185 -5.78 1.02 -31.15
C LYS A 185 -6.16 2.31 -31.88
N THR A 186 -5.57 3.42 -31.50
CA THR A 186 -5.86 4.73 -32.11
C THR A 186 -5.04 4.99 -33.38
N LYS A 187 -3.98 4.21 -33.62
CA LYS A 187 -3.00 4.46 -34.70
C LYS A 187 -2.40 5.88 -34.62
N SER A 188 -2.26 6.42 -33.43
CA SER A 188 -1.84 7.80 -33.17
C SER A 188 -0.86 7.88 -32.02
N THR A 189 0.00 8.89 -32.05
CA THR A 189 0.84 9.34 -30.93
C THR A 189 0.41 10.73 -30.42
N ASP A 190 -0.69 11.26 -30.95
CA ASP A 190 -1.23 12.54 -30.54
C ASP A 190 -1.80 12.46 -29.13
N GLY A 191 -1.38 13.41 -28.27
CA GLY A 191 -1.72 13.40 -26.85
C GLY A 191 -3.21 13.49 -26.57
N GLU A 192 -3.97 14.28 -27.35
CA GLU A 192 -5.42 14.41 -27.16
C GLU A 192 -6.15 13.11 -27.55
N THR A 193 -5.72 12.47 -28.61
CA THR A 193 -6.26 11.19 -29.06
C THR A 193 -6.00 10.07 -28.03
N LEU A 194 -4.77 10.00 -27.52
CA LEU A 194 -4.42 9.04 -26.47
C LEU A 194 -5.19 9.30 -25.17
N GLN A 195 -5.30 10.55 -24.76
CA GLN A 195 -6.06 10.94 -23.56
C GLN A 195 -7.51 10.50 -23.63
N LYS A 196 -8.18 10.73 -24.77
CA LYS A 196 -9.57 10.28 -24.98
C LYS A 196 -9.68 8.77 -24.87
N TYR A 197 -8.79 8.02 -25.49
CA TYR A 197 -8.79 6.56 -25.41
C TYR A 197 -8.57 6.06 -23.99
N LEU A 198 -7.51 6.53 -23.33
CA LEU A 198 -7.19 6.13 -21.96
C LEU A 198 -8.31 6.41 -20.97
N SER A 199 -9.04 7.51 -21.14
CA SER A 199 -10.20 7.84 -20.29
C SER A 199 -11.37 6.85 -20.43
N THR A 200 -11.41 6.06 -21.49
CA THR A 200 -12.45 5.03 -21.71
C THR A 200 -12.03 3.62 -21.31
N LEU A 201 -10.82 3.45 -20.78
CA LEU A 201 -10.23 2.14 -20.50
C LEU A 201 -11.06 1.39 -19.45
N LYS A 202 -11.49 0.16 -19.78
CA LYS A 202 -12.26 -0.70 -18.89
C LYS A 202 -11.70 -2.11 -18.87
N ALA A 203 -11.45 -2.60 -17.67
CA ALA A 203 -10.98 -3.97 -17.40
C ALA A 203 -9.78 -4.38 -18.27
N PHE A 204 -8.88 -3.43 -18.58
CA PHE A 204 -7.66 -3.74 -19.33
C PHE A 204 -6.81 -4.73 -18.53
N PRO A 205 -6.32 -5.83 -19.15
CA PRO A 205 -5.66 -6.92 -18.41
C PRO A 205 -4.21 -6.58 -18.08
N GLY A 206 -3.99 -5.77 -17.05
CA GLY A 206 -2.65 -5.45 -16.54
C GLY A 206 -2.05 -6.59 -15.74
N ALA A 207 -0.71 -6.56 -15.57
CA ALA A 207 0.02 -7.53 -14.74
C ALA A 207 -0.32 -7.41 -13.26
N ALA A 208 -0.53 -6.18 -12.78
CA ALA A 208 -1.01 -5.90 -11.42
C ALA A 208 -2.55 -5.88 -11.32
N GLY A 209 -3.24 -6.66 -12.15
CA GLY A 209 -4.69 -6.78 -12.18
C GLY A 209 -5.39 -5.89 -13.20
N PRO A 210 -6.71 -6.04 -13.37
CA PRO A 210 -7.48 -5.29 -14.35
C PRO A 210 -7.46 -3.78 -14.05
N ILE A 211 -7.38 -2.98 -15.11
CA ILE A 211 -7.32 -1.51 -15.01
C ILE A 211 -8.59 -0.93 -15.64
N THR A 212 -9.36 -0.20 -14.84
CA THR A 212 -10.49 0.61 -15.29
C THR A 212 -10.26 2.05 -14.86
N MET A 213 -10.24 2.99 -15.81
CA MET A 213 -10.09 4.41 -15.46
C MET A 213 -11.42 4.99 -14.99
N ASN A 214 -11.39 5.73 -13.88
CA ASN A 214 -12.52 6.52 -13.40
C ASN A 214 -12.52 7.93 -14.04
N GLU A 215 -13.49 8.75 -13.65
CA GLU A 215 -13.67 10.12 -14.15
C GLU A 215 -12.48 11.05 -13.79
N THR A 216 -11.76 10.74 -12.73
CA THR A 216 -10.54 11.47 -12.30
C THR A 216 -9.25 10.92 -12.88
N ARG A 217 -9.33 9.91 -13.77
CA ARG A 217 -8.21 9.25 -14.44
C ARG A 217 -7.33 8.42 -13.49
N ASP A 218 -7.89 7.99 -12.38
CA ASP A 218 -7.31 7.03 -11.46
C ASP A 218 -7.79 5.63 -11.79
N ALA A 219 -6.93 4.63 -11.63
CA ALA A 219 -7.32 3.25 -11.83
C ALA A 219 -8.18 2.75 -10.66
N VAL A 220 -9.34 2.19 -10.98
CA VAL A 220 -10.09 1.35 -10.05
C VAL A 220 -9.48 -0.05 -10.10
N LYS A 221 -8.89 -0.49 -8.99
CA LYS A 221 -8.16 -1.78 -8.87
C LYS A 221 -8.47 -2.43 -7.51
N ASP A 222 -8.25 -3.73 -7.47
CA ASP A 222 -8.23 -4.47 -6.20
C ASP A 222 -6.94 -4.18 -5.43
N VAL A 223 -7.01 -4.41 -4.11
CA VAL A 223 -5.87 -4.32 -3.19
C VAL A 223 -5.49 -5.74 -2.76
N VAL A 224 -4.22 -6.03 -2.76
CA VAL A 224 -3.66 -7.24 -2.13
C VAL A 224 -3.23 -6.88 -0.71
N ILE A 225 -3.54 -7.73 0.26
CA ILE A 225 -2.99 -7.66 1.61
C ILE A 225 -1.90 -8.71 1.73
N LYS A 226 -0.70 -8.28 2.05
CA LYS A 226 0.42 -9.18 2.39
C LYS A 226 0.63 -9.21 3.90
N THR A 227 1.03 -10.38 4.39
CA THR A 227 1.50 -10.59 5.75
C THR A 227 2.96 -11.01 5.70
N VAL A 228 3.80 -10.38 6.50
CA VAL A 228 5.20 -10.78 6.64
C VAL A 228 5.29 -12.10 7.41
N SER A 229 5.97 -13.06 6.85
CA SER A 229 6.19 -14.41 7.43
C SER A 229 7.65 -14.82 7.38
#